data_d9b74860a8b30ef1abea69585e8af9cc
#
_entry.id   d9b74860a8b30ef1abea69585e8af9cc
#
_cell.length_a   1.000
_cell.length_b   1.000
_cell.length_c   1.000
_cell.angle_alpha   90.00
_cell.angle_beta   90.00
_cell.angle_gamma   90.00
#
_symmetry.space_group_name_H-M   'P 1'
#
loop_
_entity.id
_entity.type
_entity.pdbx_description
1 polymer ?
#
loop_
_entity_poly.entity_id
_entity_poly.type
_entity_poly.pdbx_seq_one_letter_code
_entity_poly.pdbx_strand_id
1 'polypeptide(L)'
;MIWNRKKPYLAEITFSQLLSGKYSNKEIMHYEISLGDSGIYYEPGDSLAVIPTNDHDLVSAIIDWLDANSLIIPDGQNSSLFELLVSHYEILTPTNRLIYFINENIKHNDLNKAVKSDNKNLLNEFKYGKDVLDFINLDKNLKIDLKLFLTLLKPLQHRAYSITSSYNAYPKKVHLTVSTQRWKNNLRDYHGVCSTFLADKCFKGTKIKVFLIPNRIFKLPKNQEKAVIMIGPGTGLAPFISFLQERKFLRSSGKNWLFFGAQTRMNDFIYKNEILNFKKNKVLQKLDLAFSRDQSKKIYVQDKMYESRAEIFQWLEDGAILYVCGDALKMAKDVDNMLKRIIKDQLDCNEIKSLEYIKNLKKEKRYLLDVY
;
A
#
# COMPACT_ATOMS: atom_id res chain seq x y z
N MET A 1 19.32 -7.11 11.41
CA MET A 1 18.10 -7.95 11.54
C MET A 1 18.40 -9.34 11.06
N ILE A 2 17.95 -10.35 11.81
CA ILE A 2 18.16 -11.78 11.45
C ILE A 2 17.32 -12.13 10.20
N TRP A 3 16.09 -11.59 10.12
CA TRP A 3 15.13 -11.85 9.05
C TRP A 3 15.16 -10.75 7.99
N ASN A 4 15.22 -11.14 6.72
CA ASN A 4 15.27 -10.25 5.57
C ASN A 4 14.73 -10.97 4.32
N ARG A 5 14.75 -10.31 3.15
CA ARG A 5 14.25 -10.90 1.89
C ARG A 5 14.91 -12.24 1.54
N LYS A 6 16.21 -12.41 1.81
CA LYS A 6 16.95 -13.67 1.51
C LYS A 6 16.68 -14.75 2.54
N LYS A 7 16.36 -14.35 3.77
CA LYS A 7 16.04 -15.24 4.89
C LYS A 7 14.77 -14.72 5.58
N PRO A 8 13.58 -14.93 4.98
CA PRO A 8 12.33 -14.50 5.59
C PRO A 8 11.94 -15.39 6.76
N TYR A 9 11.19 -14.82 7.71
CA TYR A 9 10.54 -15.59 8.76
C TYR A 9 9.26 -16.23 8.22
N LEU A 10 8.99 -17.47 8.60
CA LEU A 10 7.78 -18.18 8.25
C LEU A 10 6.73 -17.95 9.36
N ALA A 11 5.90 -16.93 9.19
CA ALA A 11 4.88 -16.50 10.14
C ALA A 11 3.54 -17.14 9.82
N GLU A 12 2.69 -17.35 10.85
CA GLU A 12 1.37 -17.97 10.69
C GLU A 12 0.25 -16.93 10.75
N ILE A 13 -0.69 -16.97 9.82
CA ILE A 13 -1.93 -16.20 9.88
C ILE A 13 -2.83 -16.84 10.94
N THR A 14 -3.13 -16.11 12.00
CA THR A 14 -3.97 -16.57 13.11
C THR A 14 -5.43 -16.16 12.99
N PHE A 15 -5.67 -15.05 12.24
CA PHE A 15 -7.02 -14.51 12.02
C PHE A 15 -7.05 -13.67 10.75
N SER A 16 -8.19 -13.68 10.05
CA SER A 16 -8.48 -12.76 8.96
C SER A 16 -9.96 -12.38 8.96
N GLN A 17 -10.25 -11.14 8.57
CA GLN A 17 -11.62 -10.61 8.53
C GLN A 17 -11.77 -9.59 7.41
N LEU A 18 -12.89 -9.65 6.68
CA LEU A 18 -13.32 -8.59 5.78
C LEU A 18 -13.79 -7.38 6.61
N LEU A 19 -13.19 -6.22 6.37
CA LEU A 19 -13.52 -4.95 7.05
C LEU A 19 -14.53 -4.11 6.28
N SER A 20 -14.52 -4.20 4.96
CA SER A 20 -15.48 -3.50 4.10
C SER A 20 -16.83 -4.19 4.11
N GLY A 21 -17.91 -3.40 4.03
CA GLY A 21 -19.27 -3.92 3.98
C GLY A 21 -19.61 -4.57 2.65
N LYS A 22 -20.69 -5.33 2.62
CA LYS A 22 -21.16 -6.13 1.47
C LYS A 22 -21.29 -5.33 0.16
N TYR A 23 -21.66 -4.06 0.25
CA TYR A 23 -21.89 -3.19 -0.91
C TYR A 23 -20.72 -2.23 -1.19
N SER A 24 -19.57 -2.46 -0.56
CA SER A 24 -18.36 -1.72 -0.90
C SER A 24 -17.83 -2.16 -2.27
N ASN A 25 -17.30 -1.18 -3.03
CA ASN A 25 -16.52 -1.47 -4.24
C ASN A 25 -15.06 -1.84 -3.91
N LYS A 26 -14.72 -1.94 -2.62
CA LYS A 26 -13.39 -2.29 -2.14
C LYS A 26 -13.48 -3.53 -1.25
N GLU A 27 -12.55 -4.42 -1.45
CA GLU A 27 -12.31 -5.57 -0.58
C GLU A 27 -11.13 -5.22 0.33
N ILE A 28 -11.42 -4.86 1.59
CA ILE A 28 -10.39 -4.48 2.57
C ILE A 28 -10.37 -5.53 3.66
N MET A 29 -9.24 -6.22 3.78
CA MET A 29 -9.03 -7.31 4.74
C MET A 29 -8.17 -6.86 5.92
N HIS A 30 -8.50 -7.37 7.08
CA HIS A 30 -7.65 -7.39 8.27
C HIS A 30 -7.01 -8.76 8.42
N TYR A 31 -5.71 -8.79 8.73
CA TYR A 31 -4.99 -10.02 9.06
C TYR A 31 -4.28 -9.88 10.39
N GLU A 32 -4.36 -10.91 11.24
CA GLU A 32 -3.48 -11.08 12.40
C GLU A 32 -2.47 -12.19 12.09
N ILE A 33 -1.20 -11.88 12.28
CA ILE A 33 -0.08 -12.77 11.95
C ILE A 33 0.75 -12.98 13.20
N SER A 34 0.98 -14.23 13.56
CA SER A 34 1.84 -14.60 14.69
C SER A 34 3.31 -14.46 14.29
N LEU A 35 4.05 -13.73 15.10
CA LEU A 35 5.50 -13.64 14.99
C LEU A 35 6.21 -14.70 15.84
N GLY A 36 5.48 -15.46 16.66
CA GLY A 36 6.00 -16.56 17.47
C GLY A 36 7.27 -16.19 18.22
N ASP A 37 8.30 -17.02 18.09
CA ASP A 37 9.61 -16.82 18.69
C ASP A 37 10.66 -16.28 17.69
N SER A 38 10.22 -15.56 16.68
CA SER A 38 11.08 -14.92 15.66
C SER A 38 12.07 -13.91 16.24
N GLY A 39 11.79 -13.34 17.42
CA GLY A 39 12.50 -12.18 17.95
C GLY A 39 12.26 -10.88 17.17
N ILE A 40 11.30 -10.87 16.25
CA ILE A 40 10.90 -9.64 15.55
C ILE A 40 10.22 -8.71 16.53
N TYR A 41 10.79 -7.54 16.69
CA TYR A 41 10.20 -6.40 17.39
C TYR A 41 10.00 -5.27 16.38
N TYR A 42 8.84 -4.64 16.39
CA TYR A 42 8.52 -3.51 15.52
C TYR A 42 7.94 -2.34 16.33
N GLU A 43 8.03 -1.17 15.76
CA GLU A 43 7.44 0.06 16.31
C GLU A 43 6.33 0.58 15.39
N PRO A 44 5.32 1.28 15.92
CA PRO A 44 4.33 1.97 15.11
C PRO A 44 4.98 2.82 14.01
N GLY A 45 4.48 2.68 12.77
CA GLY A 45 5.06 3.29 11.58
C GLY A 45 5.99 2.39 10.77
N ASP A 46 6.37 1.20 11.29
CA ASP A 46 7.07 0.18 10.50
C ASP A 46 6.10 -0.53 9.54
N SER A 47 6.67 -1.22 8.57
CA SER A 47 5.95 -2.06 7.61
C SER A 47 6.37 -3.51 7.72
N LEU A 48 5.45 -4.43 7.46
CA LEU A 48 5.74 -5.84 7.27
C LEU A 48 5.79 -6.15 5.78
N ALA A 49 6.90 -6.70 5.32
CA ALA A 49 7.03 -7.25 3.98
C ALA A 49 6.45 -8.66 3.94
N VAL A 50 5.59 -8.92 2.96
CA VAL A 50 5.05 -10.24 2.64
C VAL A 50 5.61 -10.67 1.29
N ILE A 51 6.15 -11.88 1.20
CA ILE A 51 6.62 -12.49 -0.06
C ILE A 51 5.46 -13.34 -0.59
N PRO A 52 4.84 -12.95 -1.71
CA PRO A 52 3.71 -13.67 -2.28
C PRO A 52 4.15 -14.80 -3.18
N THR A 53 3.17 -15.56 -3.66
CA THR A 53 3.26 -16.37 -4.88
C THR A 53 2.38 -15.77 -5.97
N ASN A 54 2.74 -16.02 -7.23
CA ASN A 54 1.90 -15.65 -8.37
C ASN A 54 0.64 -16.53 -8.45
N ASP A 55 -0.30 -16.06 -9.22
CA ASP A 55 -1.51 -16.79 -9.54
C ASP A 55 -1.18 -18.01 -10.41
N HIS A 56 -1.73 -19.20 -10.03
CA HIS A 56 -1.42 -20.46 -10.71
C HIS A 56 -2.02 -20.52 -12.11
N ASP A 57 -3.18 -19.91 -12.33
CA ASP A 57 -3.84 -19.92 -13.64
C ASP A 57 -3.06 -19.06 -14.62
N LEU A 58 -2.56 -17.89 -14.16
CA LEU A 58 -1.67 -17.07 -14.97
C LEU A 58 -0.34 -17.78 -15.29
N VAL A 59 0.22 -18.49 -14.30
CA VAL A 59 1.44 -19.29 -14.50
C VAL A 59 1.20 -20.38 -15.55
N SER A 60 0.10 -21.13 -15.43
CA SER A 60 -0.25 -22.19 -16.38
C SER A 60 -0.44 -21.64 -17.78
N ALA A 61 -1.17 -20.53 -17.93
CA ALA A 61 -1.39 -19.90 -19.23
C ALA A 61 -0.08 -19.42 -19.91
N ILE A 62 0.91 -18.96 -19.13
CA ILE A 62 2.23 -18.59 -19.66
C ILE A 62 3.02 -19.83 -20.07
N ILE A 63 2.96 -20.91 -19.29
CA ILE A 63 3.64 -22.19 -19.63
C ILE A 63 3.05 -22.79 -20.91
N ASP A 64 1.73 -22.78 -21.04
CA ASP A 64 1.02 -23.24 -22.25
C ASP A 64 1.41 -22.38 -23.46
N TRP A 65 1.51 -21.05 -23.29
CA TRP A 65 1.98 -20.15 -24.37
C TRP A 65 3.42 -20.46 -24.80
N LEU A 66 4.29 -20.85 -23.86
CA LEU A 66 5.68 -21.24 -24.15
C LEU A 66 5.79 -22.62 -24.81
N ASP A 67 4.70 -23.37 -24.91
CA ASP A 67 4.68 -24.79 -25.33
C ASP A 67 5.71 -25.61 -24.54
N ALA A 68 5.79 -25.38 -23.23
CA ALA A 68 6.82 -25.93 -22.37
C ALA A 68 6.24 -26.95 -21.36
N ASN A 69 7.08 -27.92 -20.96
CA ASN A 69 6.71 -28.80 -19.86
C ASN A 69 6.88 -28.08 -18.51
N SER A 70 5.82 -28.03 -17.72
CA SER A 70 5.78 -27.38 -16.40
C SER A 70 6.82 -27.92 -15.41
N LEU A 71 7.19 -29.21 -15.55
CA LEU A 71 8.14 -29.90 -14.68
C LEU A 71 9.61 -29.78 -15.16
N ILE A 72 9.86 -29.18 -16.32
CA ILE A 72 11.24 -28.97 -16.80
C ILE A 72 12.01 -28.11 -15.79
N ILE A 73 13.25 -28.49 -15.53
CA ILE A 73 14.19 -27.67 -14.77
C ILE A 73 15.07 -26.95 -15.80
N PRO A 74 14.89 -25.63 -15.97
CA PRO A 74 15.70 -24.89 -16.95
C PRO A 74 17.18 -24.88 -16.55
N ASP A 75 18.05 -24.79 -17.53
CA ASP A 75 19.51 -24.76 -17.34
C ASP A 75 19.94 -23.72 -16.30
N GLY A 76 20.74 -24.13 -15.34
CA GLY A 76 21.25 -23.26 -14.27
C GLY A 76 20.21 -22.96 -13.17
N GLN A 77 19.05 -23.61 -13.17
CA GLN A 77 18.03 -23.50 -12.13
C GLN A 77 17.97 -24.77 -11.28
N ASN A 78 17.42 -24.66 -10.07
CA ASN A 78 17.26 -25.77 -9.11
C ASN A 78 15.78 -26.12 -8.86
N SER A 79 14.87 -25.49 -9.58
CA SER A 79 13.41 -25.65 -9.44
C SER A 79 12.77 -25.82 -10.81
N SER A 80 11.60 -26.48 -10.84
CA SER A 80 10.81 -26.61 -12.06
C SER A 80 10.37 -25.26 -12.62
N LEU A 81 10.05 -25.20 -13.89
CA LEU A 81 9.52 -23.99 -14.54
C LEU A 81 8.28 -23.45 -13.81
N PHE A 82 7.38 -24.36 -13.41
CA PHE A 82 6.21 -23.97 -12.65
C PHE A 82 6.58 -23.30 -11.32
N GLU A 83 7.46 -23.90 -10.52
CA GLU A 83 7.90 -23.34 -9.24
C GLU A 83 8.63 -22.00 -9.40
N LEU A 84 9.43 -21.86 -10.46
CA LEU A 84 10.12 -20.61 -10.80
C LEU A 84 9.11 -19.49 -11.10
N LEU A 85 8.12 -19.76 -11.96
CA LEU A 85 7.09 -18.78 -12.30
C LEU A 85 6.14 -18.50 -11.13
N VAL A 86 5.85 -19.48 -10.28
CA VAL A 86 5.04 -19.27 -9.07
C VAL A 86 5.75 -18.39 -8.04
N SER A 87 7.06 -18.59 -7.82
CA SER A 87 7.69 -18.06 -6.61
C SER A 87 8.88 -17.12 -6.85
N HIS A 88 9.46 -17.10 -8.07
CA HIS A 88 10.71 -16.38 -8.31
C HIS A 88 10.59 -15.23 -9.29
N TYR A 89 9.74 -15.32 -10.30
CA TYR A 89 9.62 -14.33 -11.35
C TYR A 89 8.33 -13.51 -11.26
N GLU A 90 8.43 -12.22 -11.50
CA GLU A 90 7.28 -11.31 -11.60
C GLU A 90 6.63 -11.45 -12.98
N ILE A 91 5.37 -11.87 -13.02
CA ILE A 91 4.61 -12.08 -14.26
C ILE A 91 3.39 -11.17 -14.40
N LEU A 92 3.00 -10.46 -13.33
CA LEU A 92 1.90 -9.48 -13.42
C LEU A 92 2.38 -8.13 -13.98
N THR A 93 3.62 -7.74 -13.72
CA THR A 93 4.14 -6.44 -14.18
C THR A 93 5.25 -6.66 -15.21
N PRO A 94 4.97 -6.48 -16.51
CA PRO A 94 5.95 -6.65 -17.56
C PRO A 94 7.15 -5.72 -17.40
N THR A 95 8.35 -6.23 -17.64
CA THR A 95 9.58 -5.43 -17.65
C THR A 95 9.68 -4.61 -18.93
N ASN A 96 10.38 -3.49 -18.89
CA ASN A 96 10.64 -2.74 -20.12
C ASN A 96 11.50 -3.57 -21.12
N ARG A 97 12.39 -4.45 -20.62
CA ARG A 97 13.19 -5.35 -21.47
C ARG A 97 12.30 -6.28 -22.27
N LEU A 98 11.32 -6.92 -21.65
CA LEU A 98 10.34 -7.77 -22.34
C LEU A 98 9.54 -6.97 -23.37
N ILE A 99 9.07 -5.79 -22.99
CA ILE A 99 8.26 -4.93 -23.87
C ILE A 99 9.07 -4.49 -25.12
N TYR A 100 10.33 -4.08 -24.93
CA TYR A 100 11.20 -3.68 -26.04
C TYR A 100 11.52 -4.86 -26.93
N PHE A 101 11.85 -6.02 -26.38
CA PHE A 101 12.05 -7.25 -27.13
C PHE A 101 10.82 -7.59 -27.99
N ILE A 102 9.62 -7.54 -27.40
CA ILE A 102 8.38 -7.80 -28.15
C ILE A 102 8.21 -6.77 -29.27
N ASN A 103 8.39 -5.48 -29.00
CA ASN A 103 8.25 -4.42 -29.98
C ASN A 103 9.22 -4.56 -31.19
N GLU A 104 10.40 -5.12 -30.97
CA GLU A 104 11.38 -5.37 -32.01
C GLU A 104 11.03 -6.59 -32.87
N ASN A 105 10.28 -7.55 -32.32
CA ASN A 105 9.98 -8.82 -32.98
C ASN A 105 8.57 -8.93 -33.57
N ILE A 106 7.69 -7.94 -33.31
CA ILE A 106 6.33 -7.91 -33.85
C ILE A 106 6.02 -6.56 -34.53
N LYS A 107 5.00 -6.55 -35.39
CA LYS A 107 4.45 -5.33 -36.00
C LYS A 107 3.18 -4.91 -35.27
N HIS A 108 3.31 -4.08 -34.23
CA HIS A 108 2.16 -3.58 -33.47
C HIS A 108 2.24 -2.04 -33.37
N ASN A 109 1.36 -1.33 -34.08
CA ASN A 109 1.44 0.12 -34.24
C ASN A 109 1.38 0.88 -32.92
N ASP A 110 0.42 0.54 -32.03
CA ASP A 110 0.26 1.27 -30.76
C ASP A 110 1.41 0.99 -29.79
N LEU A 111 1.91 -0.25 -29.73
CA LEU A 111 3.09 -0.57 -28.93
C LEU A 111 4.32 0.19 -29.44
N ASN A 112 4.56 0.17 -30.76
CA ASN A 112 5.67 0.88 -31.38
C ASN A 112 5.61 2.39 -31.12
N LYS A 113 4.41 2.99 -31.21
CA LYS A 113 4.18 4.40 -30.86
C LYS A 113 4.48 4.68 -29.39
N ALA A 114 4.00 3.81 -28.49
CA ALA A 114 4.22 3.95 -27.04
C ALA A 114 5.71 3.81 -26.66
N VAL A 115 6.43 2.88 -27.30
CA VAL A 115 7.85 2.62 -27.04
C VAL A 115 8.76 3.73 -27.61
N LYS A 116 8.47 4.24 -28.81
CA LYS A 116 9.28 5.26 -29.48
C LYS A 116 8.99 6.69 -29.05
N SER A 117 7.91 6.89 -28.30
CA SER A 117 7.54 8.23 -27.82
C SER A 117 8.51 8.73 -26.76
N ASP A 118 8.93 9.99 -26.85
CA ASP A 118 9.64 10.71 -25.77
C ASP A 118 8.77 10.90 -24.54
N ASN A 119 7.45 10.74 -24.67
CA ASN A 119 6.51 10.83 -23.57
C ASN A 119 6.42 9.48 -22.81
N LYS A 120 7.17 9.37 -21.71
CA LYS A 120 7.14 8.18 -20.83
C LYS A 120 5.74 7.79 -20.34
N ASN A 121 4.78 8.72 -20.34
CA ASN A 121 3.41 8.44 -19.92
C ASN A 121 2.70 7.52 -20.91
N LEU A 122 2.96 7.60 -22.21
CA LEU A 122 2.33 6.73 -23.21
C LEU A 122 2.65 5.25 -22.99
N LEU A 123 3.89 4.93 -22.64
CA LEU A 123 4.26 3.54 -22.33
C LEU A 123 3.58 3.07 -21.02
N ASN A 124 3.47 3.95 -20.02
CA ASN A 124 2.77 3.62 -18.77
C ASN A 124 1.28 3.42 -19.00
N GLU A 125 0.65 4.25 -19.81
CA GLU A 125 -0.76 4.11 -20.22
C GLU A 125 -0.98 2.80 -20.99
N PHE A 126 -0.10 2.47 -21.93
CA PHE A 126 -0.17 1.22 -22.69
C PHE A 126 -0.04 -0.02 -21.79
N LYS A 127 0.82 0.06 -20.77
CA LYS A 127 1.04 -1.01 -19.78
C LYS A 127 -0.11 -1.13 -18.77
N TYR A 128 -0.88 -0.06 -18.56
CA TYR A 128 -1.85 -0.01 -17.49
C TYR A 128 -2.87 -1.15 -17.59
N GLY A 129 -3.01 -1.91 -16.51
CA GLY A 129 -3.95 -3.03 -16.41
C GLY A 129 -3.61 -4.27 -17.24
N LYS A 130 -2.39 -4.37 -17.77
CA LYS A 130 -1.91 -5.52 -18.57
C LYS A 130 -0.77 -6.26 -17.86
N ASP A 131 -0.72 -7.57 -18.02
CA ASP A 131 0.34 -8.42 -17.50
C ASP A 131 1.25 -9.00 -18.61
N VAL A 132 2.16 -9.90 -18.23
CA VAL A 132 3.09 -10.54 -19.17
C VAL A 132 2.34 -11.33 -20.24
N LEU A 133 1.25 -12.03 -19.87
CA LEU A 133 0.47 -12.83 -20.82
C LEU A 133 -0.19 -11.95 -21.91
N ASP A 134 -0.65 -10.74 -21.55
CA ASP A 134 -1.21 -9.82 -22.55
C ASP A 134 -0.16 -9.37 -23.56
N PHE A 135 1.06 -9.10 -23.12
CA PHE A 135 2.14 -8.65 -23.99
C PHE A 135 2.63 -9.73 -24.94
N ILE A 136 2.80 -10.96 -24.45
CA ILE A 136 3.22 -12.07 -25.30
C ILE A 136 2.15 -12.52 -26.30
N ASN A 137 0.86 -12.20 -26.00
CA ASN A 137 -0.27 -12.46 -26.89
C ASN A 137 -0.56 -11.32 -27.91
N LEU A 138 0.25 -10.25 -27.96
CA LEU A 138 0.04 -9.18 -28.94
C LEU A 138 0.21 -9.64 -30.40
N ASP A 139 0.98 -10.71 -30.62
CA ASP A 139 1.11 -11.36 -31.92
C ASP A 139 1.18 -12.89 -31.73
N LYS A 140 0.28 -13.61 -32.42
CA LYS A 140 0.20 -15.08 -32.36
C LYS A 140 1.45 -15.79 -32.92
N ASN A 141 2.22 -15.10 -33.75
CA ASN A 141 3.45 -15.64 -34.35
C ASN A 141 4.70 -15.37 -33.50
N LEU A 142 4.56 -14.59 -32.40
CA LEU A 142 5.67 -14.34 -31.49
C LEU A 142 6.10 -15.65 -30.84
N LYS A 143 7.39 -15.96 -30.95
CA LYS A 143 8.02 -17.08 -30.24
C LYS A 143 9.20 -16.56 -29.46
N ILE A 144 9.32 -17.01 -28.22
CA ILE A 144 10.43 -16.65 -27.33
C ILE A 144 10.98 -17.96 -26.76
N ASP A 145 12.27 -18.17 -26.93
CA ASP A 145 12.95 -19.31 -26.30
C ASP A 145 12.83 -19.19 -24.77
N LEU A 146 12.63 -20.34 -24.10
CA LEU A 146 12.42 -20.40 -22.63
C LEU A 146 13.54 -19.70 -21.84
N LYS A 147 14.79 -19.94 -22.22
CA LYS A 147 15.94 -19.36 -21.52
C LYS A 147 15.96 -17.85 -21.67
N LEU A 148 15.71 -17.36 -22.88
CA LEU A 148 15.59 -15.92 -23.17
C LEU A 148 14.40 -15.33 -22.41
N PHE A 149 13.22 -15.96 -22.44
CA PHE A 149 12.03 -15.49 -21.73
C PHE A 149 12.31 -15.25 -20.24
N LEU A 150 12.92 -16.20 -19.54
CA LEU A 150 13.27 -16.05 -18.12
C LEU A 150 14.24 -14.88 -17.88
N THR A 151 15.16 -14.58 -18.81
CA THR A 151 16.08 -13.42 -18.69
C THR A 151 15.37 -12.07 -18.88
N LEU A 152 14.23 -12.04 -19.58
CA LEU A 152 13.44 -10.84 -19.82
C LEU A 152 12.53 -10.51 -18.62
N LEU A 153 12.29 -11.43 -17.71
CA LEU A 153 11.54 -11.20 -16.49
C LEU A 153 12.40 -10.55 -15.40
N LYS A 154 11.77 -10.08 -14.35
CA LYS A 154 12.44 -9.61 -13.13
C LYS A 154 12.06 -10.52 -11.95
N PRO A 155 12.86 -10.56 -10.88
CA PRO A 155 12.51 -11.33 -9.69
C PRO A 155 11.20 -10.82 -9.06
N LEU A 156 10.35 -11.76 -8.62
CA LEU A 156 9.13 -11.47 -7.87
C LEU A 156 9.46 -10.66 -6.61
N GLN A 157 8.75 -9.56 -6.42
CA GLN A 157 9.00 -8.65 -5.32
C GLN A 157 8.02 -8.91 -4.17
N HIS A 158 8.51 -8.75 -2.94
CA HIS A 158 7.64 -8.63 -1.76
C HIS A 158 6.77 -7.37 -1.86
N ARG A 159 5.70 -7.33 -1.08
CA ARG A 159 4.91 -6.10 -0.86
C ARG A 159 5.00 -5.72 0.61
N ALA A 160 5.28 -4.44 0.86
CA ALA A 160 5.29 -3.86 2.20
C ALA A 160 3.90 -3.33 2.55
N TYR A 161 3.44 -3.65 3.74
CA TYR A 161 2.19 -3.14 4.29
C TYR A 161 2.47 -2.45 5.62
N SER A 162 1.98 -1.22 5.78
CA SER A 162 2.07 -0.49 7.05
C SER A 162 1.40 -1.30 8.16
N ILE A 163 2.08 -1.47 9.28
CA ILE A 163 1.60 -2.28 10.39
C ILE A 163 0.45 -1.55 11.10
N THR A 164 -0.65 -2.27 11.31
CA THR A 164 -1.89 -1.75 11.91
C THR A 164 -1.92 -1.92 13.43
N SER A 165 -1.06 -2.76 14.01
CA SER A 165 -1.01 -3.02 15.46
C SER A 165 0.15 -2.31 16.14
N SER A 166 0.00 -2.03 17.44
CA SER A 166 1.12 -1.74 18.34
C SER A 166 1.69 -3.04 18.90
N TYR A 167 3.01 -3.18 18.91
CA TYR A 167 3.66 -4.35 19.52
C TYR A 167 3.38 -4.45 21.03
N ASN A 168 3.34 -3.32 21.70
CA ASN A 168 3.05 -3.28 23.15
C ASN A 168 1.61 -3.67 23.48
N ALA A 169 0.66 -3.36 22.58
CA ALA A 169 -0.74 -3.78 22.75
C ALA A 169 -0.97 -5.26 22.35
N TYR A 170 -0.18 -5.76 21.38
CA TYR A 170 -0.29 -7.12 20.84
C TYR A 170 1.09 -7.79 20.72
N PRO A 171 1.71 -8.18 21.86
CA PRO A 171 3.02 -8.81 21.85
C PRO A 171 3.08 -10.07 20.96
N LYS A 172 4.16 -10.24 20.21
CA LYS A 172 4.38 -11.39 19.31
C LYS A 172 3.35 -11.53 18.17
N LYS A 173 2.54 -10.50 17.91
CA LYS A 173 1.61 -10.45 16.79
C LYS A 173 1.85 -9.20 15.95
N VAL A 174 1.50 -9.25 14.69
CA VAL A 174 1.43 -8.11 13.80
C VAL A 174 0.12 -8.13 13.04
N HIS A 175 -0.56 -6.97 12.94
CA HIS A 175 -1.79 -6.85 12.18
C HIS A 175 -1.53 -6.05 10.90
N LEU A 176 -2.22 -6.44 9.83
CA LEU A 176 -2.17 -5.75 8.55
C LEU A 176 -3.57 -5.38 8.09
N THR A 177 -3.66 -4.25 7.39
CA THR A 177 -4.86 -3.81 6.66
C THR A 177 -4.53 -3.78 5.17
N VAL A 178 -5.17 -4.67 4.41
CA VAL A 178 -4.83 -4.88 3.00
C VAL A 178 -6.05 -4.65 2.13
N SER A 179 -5.94 -3.75 1.14
CA SER A 179 -6.93 -3.63 0.08
C SER A 179 -6.62 -4.63 -1.02
N THR A 180 -7.50 -5.60 -1.23
CA THR A 180 -7.37 -6.60 -2.29
C THR A 180 -7.60 -5.90 -3.63
N GLN A 181 -6.64 -6.06 -4.54
CA GLN A 181 -6.69 -5.44 -5.85
C GLN A 181 -7.22 -6.43 -6.87
N ARG A 182 -8.40 -6.14 -7.42
CA ARG A 182 -9.01 -6.90 -8.53
C ARG A 182 -9.52 -5.90 -9.57
N TRP A 183 -9.27 -6.18 -10.84
CA TRP A 183 -9.79 -5.36 -11.93
C TRP A 183 -10.10 -6.19 -13.15
N LYS A 184 -10.90 -5.63 -14.04
CA LYS A 184 -11.20 -6.21 -15.36
C LYS A 184 -10.61 -5.34 -16.44
N ASN A 185 -10.00 -5.97 -17.42
CA ASN A 185 -9.60 -5.32 -18.65
C ASN A 185 -10.05 -6.21 -19.82
N ASN A 186 -10.85 -5.65 -20.72
CA ASN A 186 -11.57 -6.42 -21.72
C ASN A 186 -12.43 -7.53 -21.07
N LEU A 187 -12.25 -8.78 -21.46
CA LEU A 187 -13.00 -9.93 -20.94
C LEU A 187 -12.23 -10.72 -19.89
N ARG A 188 -11.04 -10.23 -19.45
CA ARG A 188 -10.17 -10.95 -18.53
C ARG A 188 -10.16 -10.29 -17.15
N ASP A 189 -10.19 -11.14 -16.12
CA ASP A 189 -10.01 -10.73 -14.73
C ASP A 189 -8.51 -10.68 -14.37
N TYR A 190 -8.11 -9.68 -13.58
CA TYR A 190 -6.74 -9.47 -13.14
C TYR A 190 -6.69 -9.39 -11.62
N HIS A 191 -5.61 -9.90 -11.07
CA HIS A 191 -5.43 -10.08 -9.64
C HIS A 191 -4.11 -9.47 -9.17
N GLY A 192 -4.15 -8.62 -8.15
CA GLY A 192 -2.94 -8.07 -7.55
C GLY A 192 -2.14 -9.14 -6.81
N VAL A 193 -0.87 -9.36 -7.20
CA VAL A 193 -0.06 -10.51 -6.76
C VAL A 193 -0.16 -10.80 -5.26
N CYS A 194 0.22 -9.84 -4.40
CA CYS A 194 0.30 -10.10 -2.96
C CYS A 194 -1.06 -9.93 -2.26
N SER A 195 -1.88 -8.99 -2.69
CA SER A 195 -3.17 -8.75 -2.04
C SER A 195 -4.15 -9.89 -2.25
N THR A 196 -4.18 -10.48 -3.46
CA THR A 196 -5.02 -11.66 -3.72
C THR A 196 -4.39 -12.96 -3.21
N PHE A 197 -3.04 -13.07 -3.22
CA PHE A 197 -2.38 -14.16 -2.50
C PHE A 197 -2.85 -14.24 -1.04
N LEU A 198 -2.88 -13.09 -0.35
CA LEU A 198 -3.37 -13.04 1.03
C LEU A 198 -4.88 -13.32 1.13
N ALA A 199 -5.69 -12.79 0.22
CA ALA A 199 -7.16 -12.92 0.29
C ALA A 199 -7.65 -14.32 -0.10
N ASP A 200 -7.05 -14.95 -1.12
CA ASP A 200 -7.58 -16.15 -1.73
C ASP A 200 -6.85 -17.44 -1.31
N LYS A 201 -5.57 -17.31 -0.88
CA LYS A 201 -4.72 -18.48 -0.58
C LYS A 201 -4.28 -18.56 0.87
N CYS A 202 -4.57 -17.52 1.69
CA CYS A 202 -4.08 -17.44 3.06
C CYS A 202 -5.23 -17.45 4.06
N PHE A 203 -5.45 -18.59 4.68
CA PHE A 203 -6.44 -18.83 5.72
C PHE A 203 -5.76 -18.92 7.09
N LYS A 204 -6.56 -19.00 8.16
CA LYS A 204 -6.05 -19.31 9.50
C LYS A 204 -5.21 -20.61 9.48
N GLY A 205 -4.00 -20.54 10.01
CA GLY A 205 -3.03 -21.63 10.00
C GLY A 205 -2.05 -21.61 8.80
N THR A 206 -2.33 -20.79 7.77
CA THR A 206 -1.41 -20.64 6.63
C THR A 206 -0.13 -19.96 7.07
N LYS A 207 1.01 -20.54 6.67
CA LYS A 207 2.34 -19.97 6.90
C LYS A 207 2.77 -19.12 5.70
N ILE A 208 3.16 -17.87 5.96
CA ILE A 208 3.61 -16.91 4.96
C ILE A 208 5.03 -16.42 5.26
N LYS A 209 5.78 -16.13 4.21
CA LYS A 209 7.15 -15.59 4.33
C LYS A 209 7.10 -14.09 4.55
N VAL A 210 7.64 -13.63 5.67
CA VAL A 210 7.62 -12.21 6.06
C VAL A 210 8.96 -11.73 6.58
N PHE A 211 9.17 -10.42 6.53
CA PHE A 211 10.27 -9.74 7.23
C PHE A 211 9.90 -8.29 7.52
N LEU A 212 10.53 -7.69 8.54
CA LEU A 212 10.26 -6.31 8.94
C LEU A 212 10.99 -5.32 8.03
N ILE A 213 10.32 -4.25 7.66
CA ILE A 213 10.89 -3.05 7.03
C ILE A 213 10.73 -1.89 8.01
N PRO A 214 11.79 -1.54 8.76
CA PRO A 214 11.74 -0.42 9.69
C PRO A 214 11.62 0.90 8.94
N ASN A 215 10.72 1.75 9.39
CA ASN A 215 10.65 3.14 8.96
C ASN A 215 11.49 4.00 9.93
N ARG A 216 12.40 4.82 9.40
CA ARG A 216 13.29 5.65 10.24
C ARG A 216 12.71 7.03 10.55
N ILE A 217 11.66 7.44 9.84
CA ILE A 217 11.15 8.82 9.89
C ILE A 217 9.70 8.84 10.37
N PHE A 218 8.84 8.00 9.80
CA PHE A 218 7.41 7.96 10.12
C PHE A 218 7.16 7.24 11.45
N LYS A 219 7.52 7.91 12.56
CA LYS A 219 7.46 7.38 13.93
C LYS A 219 6.70 8.32 14.84
N LEU A 220 6.07 7.77 15.89
CA LEU A 220 5.53 8.58 16.98
C LEU A 220 6.63 9.41 17.65
N PRO A 221 6.31 10.61 18.16
CA PRO A 221 7.26 11.40 18.91
C PRO A 221 7.67 10.70 20.21
N LYS A 222 8.93 10.81 20.60
CA LYS A 222 9.43 10.31 21.88
C LYS A 222 8.76 11.04 23.06
N ASN A 223 8.52 12.34 22.92
CA ASN A 223 7.78 13.12 23.89
C ASN A 223 6.28 12.81 23.78
N GLN A 224 5.72 12.15 24.79
CA GLN A 224 4.34 11.69 24.83
C GLN A 224 3.30 12.82 24.99
N GLU A 225 3.74 14.04 25.31
CA GLU A 225 2.89 15.23 25.42
C GLU A 225 2.63 15.89 24.05
N LYS A 226 3.45 15.57 23.03
CA LYS A 226 3.28 16.13 21.70
C LYS A 226 1.94 15.73 21.09
N ALA A 227 1.21 16.73 20.61
CA ALA A 227 -0.01 16.51 19.84
C ALA A 227 0.31 15.93 18.45
N VAL A 228 -0.59 15.09 17.94
CA VAL A 228 -0.45 14.50 16.60
C VAL A 228 -1.74 14.68 15.79
N ILE A 229 -1.58 15.06 14.53
CA ILE A 229 -2.64 15.14 13.53
C ILE A 229 -2.37 14.02 12.50
N MET A 230 -3.34 13.15 12.27
CA MET A 230 -3.23 11.96 11.43
C MET A 230 -4.22 12.06 10.28
N ILE A 231 -3.73 11.99 9.04
CA ILE A 231 -4.56 12.06 7.83
C ILE A 231 -4.38 10.75 7.06
N GLY A 232 -5.40 9.87 7.10
CA GLY A 232 -5.31 8.51 6.55
C GLY A 232 -6.62 8.01 5.95
N PRO A 233 -6.94 8.37 4.71
CA PRO A 233 -8.10 7.80 4.04
C PRO A 233 -7.88 6.35 3.58
N GLY A 234 -8.94 5.55 3.62
CA GLY A 234 -8.91 4.15 3.23
C GLY A 234 -7.90 3.34 4.06
N THR A 235 -7.06 2.55 3.38
CA THR A 235 -6.00 1.76 4.05
C THR A 235 -4.86 2.59 4.63
N GLY A 236 -4.76 3.88 4.28
CA GLY A 236 -3.86 4.83 4.95
C GLY A 236 -4.16 5.02 6.45
N LEU A 237 -5.29 4.51 6.93
CA LEU A 237 -5.62 4.43 8.35
C LEU A 237 -4.72 3.46 9.13
N ALA A 238 -4.13 2.46 8.48
CA ALA A 238 -3.41 1.36 9.13
C ALA A 238 -2.38 1.81 10.18
N PRO A 239 -1.38 2.66 9.88
CA PRO A 239 -0.40 3.07 10.87
C PRO A 239 -1.02 3.92 11.99
N PHE A 240 -2.16 4.57 11.76
CA PHE A 240 -2.80 5.42 12.76
C PHE A 240 -3.58 4.62 13.81
N ILE A 241 -4.12 3.46 13.46
CA ILE A 241 -4.64 2.50 14.44
C ILE A 241 -3.49 2.05 15.36
N SER A 242 -2.35 1.67 14.80
CA SER A 242 -1.14 1.33 15.53
C SER A 242 -0.68 2.48 16.47
N PHE A 243 -0.68 3.73 15.96
CA PHE A 243 -0.34 4.92 16.75
C PHE A 243 -1.27 5.10 17.94
N LEU A 244 -2.59 5.00 17.75
CA LEU A 244 -3.58 5.16 18.81
C LEU A 244 -3.52 4.03 19.85
N GLN A 245 -3.26 2.79 19.42
CA GLN A 245 -3.04 1.65 20.33
C GLN A 245 -1.80 1.88 21.20
N GLU A 246 -0.68 2.30 20.59
CA GLU A 246 0.57 2.58 21.30
C GLU A 246 0.41 3.73 22.30
N ARG A 247 -0.18 4.85 21.88
CA ARG A 247 -0.42 6.01 22.76
C ARG A 247 -1.39 5.68 23.89
N LYS A 248 -2.37 4.80 23.66
CA LYS A 248 -3.23 4.27 24.72
C LYS A 248 -2.42 3.43 25.72
N PHE A 249 -1.57 2.53 25.23
CA PHE A 249 -0.74 1.68 26.07
C PHE A 249 0.23 2.52 26.92
N LEU A 250 0.89 3.50 26.33
CA LEU A 250 1.84 4.41 27.00
C LEU A 250 1.14 5.48 27.85
N ARG A 251 -0.19 5.55 27.85
CA ARG A 251 -0.96 6.61 28.52
C ARG A 251 -0.50 8.02 28.15
N SER A 252 -0.20 8.22 26.85
CA SER A 252 0.28 9.49 26.34
C SER A 252 -0.70 10.63 26.62
N SER A 253 -0.20 11.77 27.13
CA SER A 253 -1.02 12.94 27.46
C SER A 253 -1.29 13.86 26.26
N GLY A 254 -0.47 13.78 25.22
CA GLY A 254 -0.61 14.60 24.02
C GLY A 254 -1.91 14.28 23.25
N LYS A 255 -2.53 15.30 22.70
CA LYS A 255 -3.78 15.20 21.97
C LYS A 255 -3.61 14.45 20.62
N ASN A 256 -4.67 13.76 20.21
CA ASN A 256 -4.72 13.02 18.94
C ASN A 256 -5.90 13.50 18.10
N TRP A 257 -5.64 13.79 16.82
CA TRP A 257 -6.65 14.19 15.85
C TRP A 257 -6.55 13.32 14.62
N LEU A 258 -7.64 12.66 14.23
CA LEU A 258 -7.71 11.78 13.06
C LEU A 258 -8.66 12.36 12.02
N PHE A 259 -8.16 12.51 10.79
CA PHE A 259 -8.94 12.71 9.58
C PHE A 259 -9.01 11.38 8.83
N PHE A 260 -10.19 10.78 8.78
CA PHE A 260 -10.44 9.55 8.04
C PHE A 260 -11.37 9.81 6.86
N GLY A 261 -11.06 9.22 5.71
CA GLY A 261 -11.86 9.33 4.50
C GLY A 261 -12.11 7.98 3.85
N ALA A 262 -13.33 7.80 3.31
CA ALA A 262 -13.69 6.59 2.56
C ALA A 262 -14.79 6.90 1.52
N GLN A 263 -15.32 5.88 0.82
CA GLN A 263 -16.40 6.09 -0.14
C GLN A 263 -17.73 6.31 0.55
N THR A 264 -18.16 5.35 1.39
CA THR A 264 -19.42 5.41 2.12
C THR A 264 -19.22 5.11 3.60
N ARG A 265 -20.00 5.75 4.45
CA ARG A 265 -19.99 5.49 5.90
C ARG A 265 -20.45 4.08 6.23
N MET A 266 -21.46 3.59 5.50
CA MET A 266 -22.08 2.31 5.80
C MET A 266 -21.16 1.13 5.51
N ASN A 267 -20.42 1.18 4.37
CA ASN A 267 -19.66 0.03 3.90
C ASN A 267 -18.13 0.19 4.04
N ASP A 268 -17.63 1.42 4.17
CA ASP A 268 -16.19 1.68 4.06
C ASP A 268 -15.59 2.31 5.32
N PHE A 269 -16.37 2.50 6.40
CA PHE A 269 -15.84 2.97 7.67
C PHE A 269 -15.17 1.80 8.41
N ILE A 270 -14.00 1.41 7.94
CA ILE A 270 -13.19 0.34 8.55
C ILE A 270 -12.76 0.73 9.98
N TYR A 271 -12.61 -0.26 10.87
CA TYR A 271 -12.27 -0.07 12.29
C TYR A 271 -13.20 0.89 13.05
N LYS A 272 -14.43 1.09 12.57
CA LYS A 272 -15.40 2.02 13.18
C LYS A 272 -15.51 1.88 14.68
N ASN A 273 -15.70 0.65 15.17
CA ASN A 273 -15.91 0.40 16.60
C ASN A 273 -14.65 0.72 17.42
N GLU A 274 -13.47 0.41 16.91
CA GLU A 274 -12.20 0.69 17.56
C GLU A 274 -11.93 2.19 17.62
N ILE A 275 -12.12 2.92 16.51
CA ILE A 275 -11.96 4.38 16.44
C ILE A 275 -12.93 5.08 17.41
N LEU A 276 -14.22 4.67 17.43
CA LEU A 276 -15.21 5.24 18.35
C LEU A 276 -14.87 4.91 19.80
N ASN A 277 -14.29 3.75 20.08
CA ASN A 277 -13.80 3.40 21.41
C ASN A 277 -12.60 4.27 21.83
N PHE A 278 -11.66 4.56 20.94
CA PHE A 278 -10.59 5.55 21.21
C PHE A 278 -11.17 6.93 21.51
N LYS A 279 -12.20 7.35 20.77
CA LYS A 279 -12.90 8.62 21.01
C LYS A 279 -13.58 8.64 22.40
N LYS A 280 -14.35 7.58 22.72
CA LYS A 280 -15.04 7.43 24.01
C LYS A 280 -14.08 7.47 25.21
N ASN A 281 -12.94 6.80 25.07
CA ASN A 281 -11.92 6.71 26.12
C ASN A 281 -10.93 7.89 26.10
N LYS A 282 -11.21 8.95 25.36
CA LYS A 282 -10.40 10.17 25.29
C LYS A 282 -8.93 9.93 24.85
N VAL A 283 -8.64 8.81 24.19
CA VAL A 283 -7.37 8.59 23.49
C VAL A 283 -7.34 9.41 22.20
N LEU A 284 -8.47 9.49 21.50
CA LEU A 284 -8.66 10.31 20.31
C LEU A 284 -9.54 11.53 20.68
N GLN A 285 -8.97 12.73 20.68
CA GLN A 285 -9.70 13.96 21.06
C GLN A 285 -10.55 14.46 19.91
N LYS A 286 -10.06 14.38 18.65
CA LYS A 286 -10.80 14.86 17.49
C LYS A 286 -10.83 13.82 16.38
N LEU A 287 -11.98 13.74 15.70
CA LEU A 287 -12.25 12.84 14.62
C LEU A 287 -13.06 13.56 13.54
N ASP A 288 -12.48 13.72 12.38
CA ASP A 288 -13.13 14.24 11.19
C ASP A 288 -13.29 13.13 10.15
N LEU A 289 -14.52 12.99 9.63
CA LEU A 289 -14.91 11.93 8.73
C LEU A 289 -15.33 12.52 7.38
N ALA A 290 -14.75 12.02 6.31
CA ALA A 290 -15.08 12.40 4.94
C ALA A 290 -15.55 11.16 4.16
N PHE A 291 -16.83 11.13 3.78
CA PHE A 291 -17.39 10.07 2.95
C PHE A 291 -17.77 10.64 1.59
N SER A 292 -17.03 10.23 0.55
CA SER A 292 -17.10 10.90 -0.75
C SER A 292 -18.34 10.54 -1.57
N ARG A 293 -19.13 9.53 -1.16
CA ARG A 293 -20.31 9.04 -1.88
C ARG A 293 -21.59 9.00 -1.05
N ASP A 294 -21.59 9.53 0.19
CA ASP A 294 -22.79 9.61 1.03
C ASP A 294 -23.70 10.79 0.63
N GLN A 295 -23.21 11.70 -0.21
CA GLN A 295 -23.92 12.87 -0.70
C GLN A 295 -23.54 13.16 -2.17
N SER A 296 -24.30 14.02 -2.85
CA SER A 296 -24.09 14.37 -4.27
C SER A 296 -22.74 15.06 -4.52
N LYS A 297 -22.36 16.03 -3.67
CA LYS A 297 -21.04 16.66 -3.73
C LYS A 297 -20.00 15.79 -3.00
N LYS A 298 -18.97 15.36 -3.70
CA LYS A 298 -17.89 14.57 -3.09
C LYS A 298 -17.16 15.39 -2.04
N ILE A 299 -16.98 14.80 -0.85
CA ILE A 299 -16.23 15.37 0.27
C ILE A 299 -15.05 14.43 0.56
N TYR A 300 -13.85 15.00 0.60
CA TYR A 300 -12.61 14.30 0.89
C TYR A 300 -11.96 14.81 2.18
N VAL A 301 -10.89 14.17 2.63
CA VAL A 301 -10.19 14.57 3.86
C VAL A 301 -9.66 16.00 3.79
N GLN A 302 -9.17 16.46 2.63
CA GLN A 302 -8.69 17.83 2.45
C GLN A 302 -9.81 18.88 2.62
N ASP A 303 -11.06 18.55 2.27
CA ASP A 303 -12.19 19.45 2.50
C ASP A 303 -12.44 19.60 4.01
N LYS A 304 -12.38 18.51 4.77
CA LYS A 304 -12.49 18.52 6.24
C LYS A 304 -11.33 19.24 6.90
N MET A 305 -10.12 19.14 6.35
CA MET A 305 -8.99 19.94 6.80
C MET A 305 -9.28 21.43 6.64
N TYR A 306 -9.85 21.84 5.51
CA TYR A 306 -10.15 23.25 5.30
C TYR A 306 -11.28 23.77 6.18
N GLU A 307 -12.31 22.96 6.44
CA GLU A 307 -13.34 23.30 7.42
C GLU A 307 -12.76 23.57 8.81
N SER A 308 -11.74 22.81 9.21
CA SER A 308 -11.05 22.93 10.51
C SER A 308 -9.75 23.74 10.47
N ARG A 309 -9.54 24.58 9.42
CA ARG A 309 -8.26 25.24 9.10
C ARG A 309 -7.64 26.04 10.25
N ALA A 310 -8.45 26.82 10.96
CA ALA A 310 -7.96 27.65 12.07
C ALA A 310 -7.40 26.78 13.22
N GLU A 311 -8.09 25.69 13.54
CA GLU A 311 -7.67 24.80 14.61
C GLU A 311 -6.47 23.94 14.20
N ILE A 312 -6.40 23.46 12.94
CA ILE A 312 -5.20 22.78 12.41
C ILE A 312 -3.99 23.69 12.53
N PHE A 313 -4.14 24.96 12.11
CA PHE A 313 -3.06 25.93 12.20
C PHE A 313 -2.63 26.15 13.66
N GLN A 314 -3.59 26.33 14.58
CA GLN A 314 -3.28 26.48 15.99
C GLN A 314 -2.54 25.26 16.57
N TRP A 315 -2.97 24.04 16.23
CA TRP A 315 -2.25 22.84 16.67
C TRP A 315 -0.81 22.79 16.11
N LEU A 316 -0.61 23.23 14.88
CA LEU A 316 0.73 23.32 14.29
C LEU A 316 1.59 24.36 15.01
N GLU A 317 1.05 25.52 15.36
CA GLU A 317 1.74 26.54 16.16
C GLU A 317 2.09 26.02 17.55
N ASP A 318 1.20 25.26 18.16
CA ASP A 318 1.44 24.59 19.46
C ASP A 318 2.45 23.41 19.36
N GLY A 319 3.01 23.16 18.20
CA GLY A 319 4.06 22.18 17.97
C GLY A 319 3.56 20.77 17.65
N ALA A 320 2.32 20.59 17.21
CA ALA A 320 1.81 19.29 16.76
C ALA A 320 2.60 18.75 15.57
N ILE A 321 2.59 17.43 15.44
CA ILE A 321 3.18 16.70 14.30
C ILE A 321 2.07 16.20 13.40
N LEU A 322 2.19 16.51 12.10
CA LEU A 322 1.26 16.11 11.05
C LEU A 322 1.78 14.86 10.33
N TYR A 323 0.96 13.84 10.28
CA TYR A 323 1.21 12.58 9.59
C TYR A 323 0.21 12.39 8.46
N VAL A 324 0.69 11.95 7.29
CA VAL A 324 -0.15 11.61 6.14
C VAL A 324 0.23 10.23 5.64
N CYS A 325 -0.77 9.34 5.50
CA CYS A 325 -0.57 8.00 4.96
C CYS A 325 -1.65 7.67 3.92
N GLY A 326 -1.25 7.02 2.83
CA GLY A 326 -2.12 6.53 1.76
C GLY A 326 -1.61 6.83 0.35
N ASP A 327 -2.52 7.08 -0.60
CA ASP A 327 -2.21 7.25 -2.02
C ASP A 327 -1.27 8.43 -2.30
N ALA A 328 -0.13 8.12 -2.92
CA ALA A 328 0.91 9.09 -3.25
C ALA A 328 0.57 9.97 -4.46
N LEU A 329 -0.21 9.44 -5.41
CA LEU A 329 -0.39 10.09 -6.72
C LEU A 329 -1.38 11.24 -6.67
N LYS A 330 -2.44 11.09 -5.89
CA LYS A 330 -3.53 12.07 -5.82
C LYS A 330 -3.75 12.59 -4.40
N MET A 331 -4.06 11.71 -3.46
CA MET A 331 -4.45 12.11 -2.10
C MET A 331 -3.36 12.92 -1.40
N ALA A 332 -2.11 12.48 -1.43
CA ALA A 332 -1.01 13.19 -0.76
C ALA A 332 -0.77 14.58 -1.35
N LYS A 333 -0.91 14.73 -2.67
CA LYS A 333 -0.82 16.03 -3.34
C LYS A 333 -1.96 16.96 -2.95
N ASP A 334 -3.19 16.45 -2.89
CA ASP A 334 -4.36 17.23 -2.51
C ASP A 334 -4.26 17.71 -1.06
N VAL A 335 -3.77 16.85 -0.15
CA VAL A 335 -3.49 17.20 1.26
C VAL A 335 -2.38 18.25 1.36
N ASP A 336 -1.26 18.09 0.65
CA ASP A 336 -0.16 19.06 0.64
C ASP A 336 -0.61 20.43 0.11
N ASN A 337 -1.40 20.45 -0.98
CA ASN A 337 -1.96 21.68 -1.54
C ASN A 337 -2.95 22.32 -0.58
N MET A 338 -3.78 21.54 0.10
CA MET A 338 -4.71 22.07 1.09
C MET A 338 -3.98 22.65 2.31
N LEU A 339 -2.92 21.98 2.78
CA LEU A 339 -2.10 22.50 3.88
C LEU A 339 -1.47 23.84 3.52
N LYS A 340 -0.92 23.99 2.29
CA LYS A 340 -0.41 25.28 1.78
C LYS A 340 -1.47 26.38 1.84
N ARG A 341 -2.67 26.05 1.37
CA ARG A 341 -3.80 26.97 1.40
C ARG A 341 -4.18 27.38 2.83
N ILE A 342 -4.28 26.42 3.75
CA ILE A 342 -4.56 26.67 5.16
C ILE A 342 -3.53 27.65 5.75
N ILE A 343 -2.24 27.39 5.55
CA ILE A 343 -1.17 28.25 6.07
C ILE A 343 -1.25 29.65 5.44
N LYS A 344 -1.47 29.74 4.13
CA LYS A 344 -1.63 31.00 3.43
C LYS A 344 -2.77 31.83 4.01
N ASP A 345 -3.93 31.21 4.21
CA ASP A 345 -5.14 31.89 4.71
C ASP A 345 -4.98 32.29 6.19
N GLN A 346 -4.33 31.48 7.03
CA GLN A 346 -4.20 31.76 8.46
C GLN A 346 -3.11 32.77 8.79
N LEU A 347 -2.06 32.85 7.97
CA LEU A 347 -0.97 33.84 8.11
C LEU A 347 -1.20 35.12 7.29
N ASP A 348 -2.26 35.17 6.49
CA ASP A 348 -2.48 36.23 5.49
C ASP A 348 -1.21 36.50 4.68
N CYS A 349 -0.59 35.45 4.15
CA CYS A 349 0.71 35.51 3.51
C CYS A 349 0.67 35.09 2.04
N ASN A 350 1.76 35.39 1.31
CA ASN A 350 1.91 34.94 -0.07
C ASN A 350 2.31 33.43 -0.14
N GLU A 351 2.30 32.89 -1.34
CA GLU A 351 2.62 31.47 -1.59
C GLU A 351 4.05 31.11 -1.16
N ILE A 352 5.02 32.00 -1.33
CA ILE A 352 6.42 31.77 -0.96
C ILE A 352 6.54 31.50 0.54
N LYS A 353 5.93 32.33 1.38
CA LYS A 353 5.95 32.17 2.85
C LYS A 353 5.24 30.89 3.28
N SER A 354 4.11 30.52 2.64
CA SER A 354 3.43 29.27 2.95
C SER A 354 4.28 28.04 2.61
N LEU A 355 5.02 28.07 1.51
CA LEU A 355 5.99 27.03 1.13
C LEU A 355 7.16 26.93 2.10
N GLU A 356 7.69 28.07 2.56
CA GLU A 356 8.75 28.12 3.58
C GLU A 356 8.28 27.52 4.91
N TYR A 357 7.08 27.82 5.34
CA TYR A 357 6.49 27.24 6.55
C TYR A 357 6.42 25.71 6.44
N ILE A 358 5.90 25.16 5.34
CA ILE A 358 5.86 23.71 5.10
C ILE A 358 7.25 23.09 5.05
N LYS A 359 8.21 23.78 4.40
CA LYS A 359 9.61 23.34 4.35
C LYS A 359 10.21 23.25 5.76
N ASN A 360 9.90 24.21 6.64
CA ASN A 360 10.33 24.19 8.02
C ASN A 360 9.69 23.04 8.80
N LEU A 361 8.38 22.80 8.65
CA LEU A 361 7.72 21.63 9.26
C LEU A 361 8.41 20.32 8.84
N LYS A 362 8.74 20.16 7.55
CA LYS A 362 9.46 18.97 7.04
C LYS A 362 10.87 18.86 7.63
N LYS A 363 11.60 19.97 7.73
CA LYS A 363 12.95 20.05 8.32
C LYS A 363 12.93 19.68 9.80
N GLU A 364 11.94 20.16 10.54
CA GLU A 364 11.71 19.87 11.95
C GLU A 364 11.13 18.47 12.21
N LYS A 365 10.89 17.69 11.16
CA LYS A 365 10.21 16.38 11.24
C LYS A 365 8.82 16.47 11.87
N ARG A 366 8.10 17.53 11.55
CA ARG A 366 6.72 17.79 12.01
C ARG A 366 5.68 17.63 10.91
N TYR A 367 6.11 17.34 9.68
CA TYR A 367 5.25 16.96 8.56
C TYR A 367 5.83 15.69 7.92
N LEU A 368 5.21 14.54 8.19
CA LEU A 368 5.71 13.23 7.87
C LEU A 368 4.75 12.49 6.93
N LEU A 369 5.31 11.81 5.94
CA LEU A 369 4.58 11.14 4.87
C LEU A 369 4.99 9.67 4.82
N ASP A 370 3.99 8.77 4.75
CA ASP A 370 4.14 7.33 4.42
C ASP A 370 3.15 7.03 3.30
N VAL A 371 3.54 7.33 2.06
CA VAL A 371 2.65 7.29 0.89
C VAL A 371 3.17 6.32 -0.17
N TYR A 372 2.27 5.61 -0.84
CA TYR A 372 2.57 4.48 -1.74
C TYR A 372 1.70 4.50 -3.01
#